data_dad23b8f31a1491836aecd53c565a95d
#
_entry.id   dad23b8f31a1491836aecd53c565a95d
#
_cell.length_a   1.000
_cell.length_b   1.000
_cell.length_c   1.000
_cell.angle_alpha   90.00
_cell.angle_beta   90.00
_cell.angle_gamma   90.00
#
_symmetry.space_group_name_H-M   'P 1'
#
loop_
_entity.id
_entity.type
_entity.pdbx_description
1 polymer ?
#
loop_
_entity_poly.entity_id
_entity_poly.type
_entity_poly.pdbx_seq_one_letter_code
_entity_poly.pdbx_strand_id
1 'polypeptide(L)'
;MVTADSTTDIPELFRQATAQGQAKQYDSAARLFERAFTLDPDGPLADKSLFESAEMYDVDGKHEEALSRYEQVARRFPSSDLDRVARVRALRLLTYLEHYERAGELADLTAAKYKDLLSFDQLAVLSARALSRVAADDDTQAELAIGKARDIIERESLDGAGRVPAELAPVYFALGELRRVRAERIHFVPVPASFGAALEQRCQLLLDAQSAYSDAMRAYDSHWSAMAGYRVGELYQKLHEELMQVPAPKAADTERRRQLFEGAMRLRYSILLDKAKSMLDHTVAMADRTGEQSPWVLKSRQARDAIIQATQAEQAALARLPYTREQLQAALDSFSAGHVPP
;
A
#
# COMPACT_ATOMS: atom_id res chain seq x y z
N MET A 1 5.67 -13.22 -46.47
CA MET A 1 5.61 -13.00 -44.99
C MET A 1 5.66 -14.38 -44.37
N VAL A 2 6.81 -14.81 -43.81
CA VAL A 2 6.90 -16.02 -43.01
C VAL A 2 6.23 -15.66 -41.69
N THR A 3 5.12 -16.30 -41.37
CA THR A 3 4.43 -16.07 -40.10
C THR A 3 5.33 -16.55 -38.97
N ALA A 4 5.46 -15.75 -37.88
CA ALA A 4 6.28 -16.04 -36.72
C ALA A 4 6.02 -17.42 -36.05
N ASP A 5 4.95 -18.09 -36.49
CA ASP A 5 4.51 -19.41 -35.97
C ASP A 5 5.27 -20.62 -36.53
N SER A 6 6.15 -20.48 -37.52
CA SER A 6 6.86 -21.61 -38.14
C SER A 6 8.35 -21.69 -37.83
N THR A 7 8.94 -20.67 -37.21
CA THR A 7 10.38 -20.65 -36.92
C THR A 7 10.72 -21.53 -35.72
N THR A 8 11.67 -22.44 -35.90
CA THR A 8 12.29 -23.27 -34.84
C THR A 8 13.73 -22.86 -34.54
N ASP A 9 14.24 -21.82 -35.21
CA ASP A 9 15.57 -21.26 -34.97
C ASP A 9 15.54 -20.29 -33.80
N ILE A 10 16.19 -20.65 -32.70
CA ILE A 10 16.18 -19.87 -31.44
C ILE A 10 16.82 -18.49 -31.63
N PRO A 11 17.99 -18.31 -32.24
CA PRO A 11 18.55 -17.01 -32.58
C PRO A 11 17.58 -16.10 -33.36
N GLU A 12 16.86 -16.67 -34.33
CA GLU A 12 15.86 -15.93 -35.08
C GLU A 12 14.66 -15.51 -34.23
N LEU A 13 14.18 -16.39 -33.30
CA LEU A 13 13.12 -16.05 -32.35
C LEU A 13 13.55 -14.91 -31.45
N PHE A 14 14.78 -14.91 -30.92
CA PHE A 14 15.32 -13.82 -30.13
C PHE A 14 15.36 -12.49 -30.90
N ARG A 15 15.81 -12.53 -32.17
CA ARG A 15 15.85 -11.34 -33.02
C ARG A 15 14.45 -10.76 -33.25
N GLN A 16 13.48 -11.63 -33.54
CA GLN A 16 12.07 -11.24 -33.74
C GLN A 16 11.46 -10.68 -32.44
N ALA A 17 11.67 -11.35 -31.29
CA ALA A 17 11.19 -10.92 -30.01
C ALA A 17 11.74 -9.54 -29.64
N THR A 18 13.04 -9.34 -29.83
CA THR A 18 13.69 -8.04 -29.58
C THR A 18 13.10 -6.93 -30.45
N ALA A 19 12.88 -7.21 -31.74
CA ALA A 19 12.27 -6.24 -32.68
C ALA A 19 10.83 -5.90 -32.27
N GLN A 20 10.03 -6.88 -31.82
CA GLN A 20 8.67 -6.65 -31.32
C GLN A 20 8.68 -5.85 -30.00
N GLY A 21 9.59 -6.13 -29.07
CA GLY A 21 9.77 -5.36 -27.85
C GLY A 21 10.10 -3.88 -28.14
N GLN A 22 11.00 -3.62 -29.09
CA GLN A 22 11.31 -2.26 -29.55
C GLN A 22 10.10 -1.57 -30.21
N ALA A 23 9.24 -2.35 -30.90
CA ALA A 23 7.98 -1.86 -31.46
C ALA A 23 6.85 -1.74 -30.40
N LYS A 24 7.15 -1.95 -29.12
CA LYS A 24 6.20 -1.94 -27.98
C LYS A 24 5.10 -3.00 -28.09
N GLN A 25 5.36 -4.08 -28.82
CA GLN A 25 4.47 -5.25 -28.92
C GLN A 25 4.89 -6.28 -27.85
N TYR A 26 4.79 -5.88 -26.57
CA TYR A 26 5.39 -6.60 -25.45
C TYR A 26 4.84 -8.01 -25.26
N ASP A 27 3.52 -8.21 -25.34
CA ASP A 27 2.91 -9.54 -25.24
C ASP A 27 3.42 -10.49 -26.34
N SER A 28 3.51 -10.01 -27.56
CA SER A 28 4.03 -10.79 -28.68
C SER A 28 5.51 -11.12 -28.50
N ALA A 29 6.32 -10.18 -28.02
CA ALA A 29 7.73 -10.39 -27.70
C ALA A 29 7.89 -11.45 -26.60
N ALA A 30 7.12 -11.35 -25.53
CA ALA A 30 7.12 -12.32 -24.42
C ALA A 30 6.86 -13.74 -24.91
N ARG A 31 5.84 -13.93 -25.73
CA ARG A 31 5.49 -15.24 -26.31
C ARG A 31 6.58 -15.82 -27.21
N LEU A 32 7.30 -14.98 -27.96
CA LEU A 32 8.43 -15.45 -28.79
C LEU A 32 9.59 -15.92 -27.90
N PHE A 33 9.90 -15.23 -26.81
CA PHE A 33 10.88 -15.68 -25.84
C PHE A 33 10.43 -16.98 -25.14
N GLU A 34 9.17 -17.11 -24.75
CA GLU A 34 8.63 -18.37 -24.21
C GLU A 34 8.74 -19.53 -25.21
N ARG A 35 8.50 -19.26 -26.48
CA ARG A 35 8.67 -20.26 -27.52
C ARG A 35 10.13 -20.69 -27.65
N ALA A 36 11.08 -19.75 -27.59
CA ALA A 36 12.51 -20.07 -27.59
C ALA A 36 12.87 -20.99 -26.42
N PHE A 37 12.36 -20.67 -25.22
CA PHE A 37 12.51 -21.54 -24.04
C PHE A 37 11.89 -22.93 -24.24
N THR A 38 10.70 -23.01 -24.82
CA THR A 38 9.99 -24.30 -25.02
C THR A 38 10.71 -25.21 -26.01
N LEU A 39 11.39 -24.63 -27.00
CA LEU A 39 12.15 -25.40 -28.00
C LEU A 39 13.44 -26.01 -27.44
N ASP A 40 14.10 -25.32 -26.50
CA ASP A 40 15.31 -25.80 -25.86
C ASP A 40 15.36 -25.37 -24.39
N PRO A 41 14.60 -26.08 -23.50
CA PRO A 41 14.41 -25.66 -22.12
C PRO A 41 15.64 -25.85 -21.22
N ASP A 42 16.64 -26.60 -21.68
CA ASP A 42 17.90 -26.85 -20.96
C ASP A 42 19.12 -26.31 -21.75
N GLY A 43 18.86 -25.58 -22.82
CA GLY A 43 19.89 -24.99 -23.68
C GLY A 43 20.54 -23.75 -23.11
N PRO A 44 21.59 -23.26 -23.79
CA PRO A 44 22.41 -22.15 -23.28
C PRO A 44 21.70 -20.79 -23.20
N LEU A 45 20.51 -20.68 -23.79
CA LEU A 45 19.69 -19.47 -23.76
C LEU A 45 18.38 -19.66 -22.98
N ALA A 46 18.18 -20.79 -22.29
CA ALA A 46 16.93 -21.11 -21.63
C ALA A 46 16.61 -20.15 -20.48
N ASP A 47 17.59 -19.85 -19.62
CA ASP A 47 17.46 -18.88 -18.53
C ASP A 47 17.18 -17.48 -19.06
N LYS A 48 17.91 -17.04 -20.08
CA LYS A 48 17.72 -15.76 -20.74
C LYS A 48 16.35 -15.66 -21.40
N SER A 49 15.88 -16.73 -22.07
CA SER A 49 14.56 -16.77 -22.70
C SER A 49 13.44 -16.51 -21.68
N LEU A 50 13.49 -17.19 -20.54
CA LEU A 50 12.50 -16.98 -19.47
C LEU A 50 12.59 -15.57 -18.87
N PHE A 51 13.83 -15.08 -18.65
CA PHE A 51 14.04 -13.77 -18.06
C PHE A 51 13.53 -12.65 -18.98
N GLU A 52 13.89 -12.66 -20.25
CA GLU A 52 13.41 -11.68 -21.24
C GLU A 52 11.88 -11.73 -21.42
N SER A 53 11.28 -12.95 -21.41
CA SER A 53 9.83 -13.08 -21.41
C SER A 53 9.20 -12.40 -20.19
N ALA A 54 9.79 -12.59 -18.99
CA ALA A 54 9.33 -11.94 -17.77
C ALA A 54 9.41 -10.42 -17.88
N GLU A 55 10.51 -9.86 -18.38
CA GLU A 55 10.65 -8.41 -18.56
C GLU A 55 9.60 -7.85 -19.53
N MET A 56 9.30 -8.56 -20.61
CA MET A 56 8.27 -8.12 -21.56
C MET A 56 6.87 -8.12 -20.93
N TYR A 57 6.52 -9.16 -20.16
CA TYR A 57 5.26 -9.20 -19.44
C TYR A 57 5.18 -8.11 -18.35
N ASP A 58 6.27 -7.85 -17.65
CA ASP A 58 6.33 -6.80 -16.62
C ASP A 58 6.05 -5.41 -17.21
N VAL A 59 6.71 -5.08 -18.34
CA VAL A 59 6.49 -3.83 -19.07
C VAL A 59 5.08 -3.74 -19.69
N ASP A 60 4.48 -4.88 -20.05
CA ASP A 60 3.10 -4.97 -20.57
C ASP A 60 2.03 -4.85 -19.44
N GLY A 61 2.47 -4.79 -18.18
CA GLY A 61 1.58 -4.76 -17.01
C GLY A 61 0.99 -6.11 -16.62
N LYS A 62 1.45 -7.21 -17.23
CA LYS A 62 1.07 -8.59 -16.91
C LYS A 62 1.95 -9.12 -15.77
N HIS A 63 1.78 -8.53 -14.60
CA HIS A 63 2.68 -8.74 -13.46
C HIS A 63 2.65 -10.16 -12.91
N GLU A 64 1.51 -10.87 -12.95
CA GLU A 64 1.42 -12.28 -12.51
C GLU A 64 2.18 -13.22 -13.46
N GLU A 65 2.07 -13.00 -14.78
CA GLU A 65 2.83 -13.74 -15.78
C GLU A 65 4.33 -13.46 -15.63
N ALA A 66 4.72 -12.20 -15.46
CA ALA A 66 6.11 -11.81 -15.22
C ALA A 66 6.66 -12.49 -13.96
N LEU A 67 5.94 -12.42 -12.83
CA LEU A 67 6.30 -13.06 -11.58
C LEU A 67 6.52 -14.55 -11.76
N SER A 68 5.59 -15.24 -12.43
CA SER A 68 5.71 -16.68 -12.70
C SER A 68 7.00 -17.03 -13.47
N ARG A 69 7.42 -16.18 -14.43
CA ARG A 69 8.63 -16.42 -15.22
C ARG A 69 9.90 -16.10 -14.42
N TYR A 70 9.95 -15.02 -13.65
CA TYR A 70 11.07 -14.72 -12.76
C TYR A 70 11.28 -15.83 -11.72
N GLU A 71 10.20 -16.36 -11.13
CA GLU A 71 10.28 -17.49 -10.19
C GLU A 71 10.77 -18.77 -10.88
N GLN A 72 10.40 -18.99 -12.14
CA GLN A 72 10.93 -20.13 -12.91
C GLN A 72 12.44 -20.01 -13.16
N VAL A 73 12.95 -18.80 -13.47
CA VAL A 73 14.40 -18.55 -13.58
C VAL A 73 15.09 -18.92 -12.27
N ALA A 74 14.61 -18.38 -11.15
CA ALA A 74 15.21 -18.61 -9.84
C ALA A 74 15.18 -20.09 -9.39
N ARG A 75 14.16 -20.85 -9.80
CA ARG A 75 13.99 -22.25 -9.45
C ARG A 75 14.79 -23.20 -10.35
N ARG A 76 14.75 -22.96 -11.67
CA ARG A 76 15.38 -23.86 -12.65
C ARG A 76 16.87 -23.57 -12.88
N PHE A 77 17.26 -22.31 -12.78
CA PHE A 77 18.60 -21.84 -13.11
C PHE A 77 19.27 -21.12 -11.92
N PRO A 78 19.39 -21.78 -10.75
CA PRO A 78 19.90 -21.13 -9.54
C PRO A 78 21.40 -20.78 -9.62
N SER A 79 22.12 -21.25 -10.64
CA SER A 79 23.52 -20.93 -10.90
C SER A 79 23.70 -19.90 -12.03
N SER A 80 22.61 -19.43 -12.64
CA SER A 80 22.66 -18.40 -13.68
C SER A 80 23.02 -17.04 -13.08
N ASP A 81 23.72 -16.22 -13.86
CA ASP A 81 23.97 -14.81 -13.53
C ASP A 81 22.67 -14.00 -13.40
N LEU A 82 21.57 -14.50 -13.99
CA LEU A 82 20.25 -13.89 -13.93
C LEU A 82 19.47 -14.22 -12.65
N ASP A 83 19.87 -15.25 -11.86
CA ASP A 83 19.11 -15.68 -10.67
C ASP A 83 18.92 -14.54 -9.66
N ARG A 84 19.98 -13.77 -9.36
CA ARG A 84 19.89 -12.64 -8.42
C ARG A 84 18.88 -11.61 -8.88
N VAL A 85 18.97 -11.19 -10.13
CA VAL A 85 18.09 -10.15 -10.68
C VAL A 85 16.65 -10.66 -10.75
N ALA A 86 16.45 -11.91 -11.18
CA ALA A 86 15.13 -12.53 -11.24
C ALA A 86 14.46 -12.59 -9.85
N ARG A 87 15.20 -12.95 -8.80
CA ARG A 87 14.69 -12.95 -7.41
C ARG A 87 14.29 -11.56 -6.95
N VAL A 88 15.12 -10.54 -7.22
CA VAL A 88 14.80 -9.16 -6.84
C VAL A 88 13.59 -8.63 -7.61
N ARG A 89 13.48 -8.93 -8.90
CA ARG A 89 12.28 -8.59 -9.70
C ARG A 89 11.03 -9.29 -9.17
N ALA A 90 11.13 -10.60 -8.86
CA ALA A 90 10.05 -11.35 -8.26
C ALA A 90 9.64 -10.77 -6.89
N LEU A 91 10.59 -10.37 -6.04
CA LEU A 91 10.29 -9.70 -4.76
C LEU A 91 9.49 -8.40 -4.94
N ARG A 92 9.91 -7.57 -5.90
CA ARG A 92 9.21 -6.32 -6.21
C ARG A 92 7.77 -6.59 -6.67
N LEU A 93 7.58 -7.58 -7.54
CA LEU A 93 6.24 -7.97 -8.01
C LEU A 93 5.39 -8.60 -6.90
N LEU A 94 5.96 -9.46 -6.06
CA LEU A 94 5.23 -10.03 -4.92
C LEU A 94 4.74 -8.95 -3.94
N THR A 95 5.55 -7.92 -3.67
CA THR A 95 5.12 -6.79 -2.83
C THR A 95 4.07 -5.92 -3.53
N TYR A 96 4.24 -5.68 -4.82
CA TYR A 96 3.31 -4.93 -5.65
C TYR A 96 1.92 -5.61 -5.74
N LEU A 97 1.90 -6.95 -5.85
CA LEU A 97 0.70 -7.78 -5.92
C LEU A 97 0.13 -8.15 -4.54
N GLU A 98 0.71 -7.65 -3.46
CA GLU A 98 0.30 -7.91 -2.08
C GLU A 98 0.45 -9.39 -1.63
N HIS A 99 1.27 -10.17 -2.31
CA HIS A 99 1.60 -11.55 -1.91
C HIS A 99 2.64 -11.56 -0.78
N TYR A 100 2.34 -10.90 0.34
CA TYR A 100 3.32 -10.59 1.39
C TYR A 100 3.96 -11.81 2.05
N GLU A 101 3.23 -12.90 2.25
CA GLU A 101 3.78 -14.14 2.80
C GLU A 101 4.88 -14.70 1.88
N ARG A 102 4.57 -14.87 0.60
CA ARG A 102 5.55 -15.35 -0.41
C ARG A 102 6.71 -14.38 -0.58
N ALA A 103 6.44 -13.07 -0.48
CA ALA A 103 7.49 -12.05 -0.53
C ALA A 103 8.47 -12.20 0.63
N GLY A 104 7.99 -12.46 1.85
CA GLY A 104 8.82 -12.71 3.03
C GLY A 104 9.68 -13.96 2.88
N GLU A 105 9.12 -15.06 2.42
CA GLU A 105 9.85 -16.31 2.17
C GLU A 105 10.97 -16.10 1.12
N LEU A 106 10.65 -15.50 -0.01
CA LEU A 106 11.63 -15.24 -1.05
C LEU A 106 12.71 -14.25 -0.60
N ALA A 107 12.36 -13.25 0.22
CA ALA A 107 13.29 -12.30 0.80
C ALA A 107 14.31 -13.00 1.72
N ASP A 108 13.84 -13.93 2.55
CA ASP A 108 14.71 -14.70 3.44
C ASP A 108 15.67 -15.61 2.66
N LEU A 109 15.18 -16.31 1.64
CA LEU A 109 15.99 -17.14 0.74
C LEU A 109 17.02 -16.30 -0.04
N THR A 110 16.62 -15.13 -0.54
CA THR A 110 17.50 -14.24 -1.31
C THR A 110 18.61 -13.69 -0.43
N ALA A 111 18.31 -13.22 0.77
CA ALA A 111 19.31 -12.71 1.71
C ALA A 111 20.21 -13.82 2.29
N ALA A 112 19.74 -15.07 2.35
CA ALA A 112 20.57 -16.21 2.74
C ALA A 112 21.61 -16.53 1.66
N LYS A 113 21.19 -16.45 0.38
CA LYS A 113 22.02 -16.77 -0.78
C LYS A 113 23.01 -15.65 -1.14
N TYR A 114 22.57 -14.40 -1.15
CA TYR A 114 23.35 -13.25 -1.59
C TYR A 114 23.69 -12.33 -0.42
N LYS A 115 25.00 -12.19 -0.09
CA LYS A 115 25.48 -11.35 1.01
C LYS A 115 25.91 -9.94 0.56
N ASP A 116 26.12 -9.76 -0.74
CA ASP A 116 26.64 -8.57 -1.41
C ASP A 116 25.60 -7.88 -2.30
N LEU A 117 24.34 -7.87 -1.87
CA LEU A 117 23.27 -7.17 -2.59
C LEU A 117 23.55 -5.67 -2.69
N LEU A 118 23.25 -5.08 -3.83
CA LEU A 118 23.27 -3.63 -4.02
C LEU A 118 22.17 -2.97 -3.17
N SER A 119 22.32 -1.69 -2.85
CA SER A 119 21.43 -0.98 -1.93
C SER A 119 19.97 -1.10 -2.29
N PHE A 120 19.57 -0.88 -3.55
CA PHE A 120 18.19 -1.04 -3.99
C PHE A 120 17.68 -2.49 -3.92
N ASP A 121 18.55 -3.48 -4.10
CA ASP A 121 18.20 -4.89 -3.94
C ASP A 121 18.02 -5.24 -2.46
N GLN A 122 18.86 -4.67 -1.58
CA GLN A 122 18.69 -4.77 -0.13
C GLN A 122 17.37 -4.14 0.32
N LEU A 123 17.00 -2.97 -0.22
CA LEU A 123 15.72 -2.31 0.08
C LEU A 123 14.52 -3.15 -0.37
N ALA A 124 14.60 -3.81 -1.55
CA ALA A 124 13.55 -4.73 -1.99
C ALA A 124 13.39 -5.92 -1.04
N VAL A 125 14.49 -6.52 -0.57
CA VAL A 125 14.46 -7.61 0.42
C VAL A 125 13.89 -7.13 1.76
N LEU A 126 14.31 -5.97 2.25
CA LEU A 126 13.92 -5.46 3.56
C LEU A 126 12.46 -4.99 3.57
N SER A 127 11.97 -4.34 2.49
CA SER A 127 10.57 -3.95 2.38
C SER A 127 9.64 -5.15 2.27
N ALA A 128 10.03 -6.19 1.50
CA ALA A 128 9.28 -7.44 1.41
C ALA A 128 9.16 -8.14 2.77
N ARG A 129 10.27 -8.23 3.52
CA ARG A 129 10.26 -8.72 4.91
C ARG A 129 9.34 -7.89 5.79
N ALA A 130 9.49 -6.58 5.76
CA ALA A 130 8.69 -5.69 6.60
C ALA A 130 7.20 -5.89 6.37
N LEU A 131 6.75 -5.88 5.11
CA LEU A 131 5.34 -6.08 4.74
C LEU A 131 4.83 -7.47 5.16
N SER A 132 5.65 -8.52 4.95
CA SER A 132 5.34 -9.87 5.40
C SER A 132 5.18 -9.94 6.92
N ARG A 133 6.08 -9.31 7.69
CA ARG A 133 6.02 -9.31 9.16
C ARG A 133 4.85 -8.47 9.69
N VAL A 134 4.52 -7.35 9.06
CA VAL A 134 3.30 -6.59 9.40
C VAL A 134 2.06 -7.45 9.17
N ALA A 135 1.98 -8.16 8.04
CA ALA A 135 0.85 -9.04 7.73
C ALA A 135 0.73 -10.23 8.70
N ALA A 136 1.84 -10.65 9.31
CA ALA A 136 1.92 -11.71 10.32
C ALA A 136 1.79 -11.21 11.77
N ASP A 137 1.43 -9.94 12.00
CA ASP A 137 1.37 -9.29 13.32
C ASP A 137 2.71 -9.32 14.13
N ASP A 138 3.85 -9.49 13.44
CA ASP A 138 5.18 -9.47 14.06
C ASP A 138 5.81 -8.08 13.95
N ASP A 139 5.31 -7.16 14.76
CA ASP A 139 5.77 -5.76 14.80
C ASP A 139 7.28 -5.62 15.03
N THR A 140 7.86 -6.49 15.87
CA THR A 140 9.28 -6.41 16.25
C THR A 140 10.17 -6.67 15.04
N GLN A 141 9.90 -7.71 14.28
CA GLN A 141 10.67 -8.03 13.08
C GLN A 141 10.36 -7.05 11.93
N ALA A 142 9.12 -6.56 11.83
CA ALA A 142 8.77 -5.52 10.87
C ALA A 142 9.58 -4.24 11.14
N GLU A 143 9.61 -3.77 12.39
CA GLU A 143 10.38 -2.58 12.79
C GLU A 143 11.87 -2.73 12.57
N LEU A 144 12.43 -3.91 12.87
CA LEU A 144 13.84 -4.22 12.60
C LEU A 144 14.16 -4.16 11.09
N ALA A 145 13.31 -4.71 10.25
CA ALA A 145 13.50 -4.67 8.79
C ALA A 145 13.39 -3.25 8.25
N ILE A 146 12.39 -2.47 8.70
CA ILE A 146 12.21 -1.07 8.33
C ILE A 146 13.40 -0.22 8.80
N GLY A 147 13.87 -0.42 10.04
CA GLY A 147 15.02 0.29 10.60
C GLY A 147 16.26 0.09 9.73
N LYS A 148 16.60 -1.16 9.38
CA LYS A 148 17.72 -1.46 8.49
C LYS A 148 17.57 -0.82 7.10
N ALA A 149 16.36 -0.79 6.55
CA ALA A 149 16.13 -0.13 5.26
C ALA A 149 16.36 1.38 5.36
N ARG A 150 15.89 2.02 6.43
CA ARG A 150 16.10 3.45 6.67
C ARG A 150 17.58 3.79 6.90
N ASP A 151 18.34 2.94 7.60
CA ASP A 151 19.78 3.11 7.77
C ASP A 151 20.53 3.12 6.42
N ILE A 152 20.08 2.30 5.44
CA ILE A 152 20.65 2.30 4.09
C ILE A 152 20.26 3.62 3.38
N ILE A 153 19.01 4.02 3.44
CA ILE A 153 18.50 5.24 2.80
C ILE A 153 19.27 6.47 3.31
N GLU A 154 19.43 6.59 4.63
CA GLU A 154 20.13 7.70 5.27
C GLU A 154 21.64 7.70 4.94
N ARG A 155 22.30 6.55 5.11
CA ARG A 155 23.75 6.41 4.84
C ARG A 155 24.12 6.79 3.41
N GLU A 156 23.27 6.45 2.44
CA GLU A 156 23.51 6.70 1.02
C GLU A 156 22.77 7.94 0.50
N SER A 157 22.05 8.65 1.39
CA SER A 157 21.29 9.86 1.05
C SER A 157 20.31 9.64 -0.13
N LEU A 158 19.65 8.48 -0.18
CA LEU A 158 18.80 8.09 -1.30
C LEU A 158 17.51 8.90 -1.41
N ASP A 159 17.05 9.50 -0.34
CA ASP A 159 15.87 10.38 -0.27
C ASP A 159 16.21 11.89 -0.23
N GLY A 160 17.44 12.23 -0.61
CA GLY A 160 17.94 13.59 -0.63
C GLY A 160 17.14 14.55 -1.53
N ALA A 161 17.60 15.79 -1.65
CA ALA A 161 16.93 16.82 -2.44
C ALA A 161 16.76 16.39 -3.91
N GLY A 162 15.50 16.30 -4.38
CA GLY A 162 15.16 15.91 -5.73
C GLY A 162 14.04 14.87 -5.81
N ARG A 163 14.05 14.08 -6.88
CA ARG A 163 13.10 12.99 -7.07
C ARG A 163 13.51 11.79 -6.21
N VAL A 164 12.60 11.36 -5.32
CA VAL A 164 12.78 10.15 -4.52
C VAL A 164 12.69 8.92 -5.45
N PRO A 165 13.65 7.98 -5.40
CA PRO A 165 13.58 6.74 -6.18
C PRO A 165 12.34 5.92 -5.88
N ALA A 166 11.73 5.32 -6.92
CA ALA A 166 10.52 4.52 -6.77
C ALA A 166 10.72 3.30 -5.85
N GLU A 167 11.94 2.80 -5.78
CA GLU A 167 12.35 1.67 -4.94
C GLU A 167 12.22 1.95 -3.42
N LEU A 168 12.09 3.22 -3.02
CA LEU A 168 11.87 3.60 -1.62
C LEU A 168 10.40 3.53 -1.22
N ALA A 169 9.47 3.60 -2.19
CA ALA A 169 8.03 3.59 -1.91
C ALA A 169 7.58 2.40 -1.04
N PRO A 170 7.97 1.13 -1.33
CA PRO A 170 7.56 0.00 -0.51
C PRO A 170 8.12 0.04 0.92
N VAL A 171 9.28 0.67 1.16
CA VAL A 171 9.83 0.85 2.52
C VAL A 171 8.97 1.81 3.33
N TYR A 172 8.65 2.96 2.76
CA TYR A 172 7.78 3.95 3.43
C TYR A 172 6.36 3.44 3.58
N PHE A 173 5.85 2.72 2.59
CA PHE A 173 4.55 2.07 2.69
C PHE A 173 4.51 1.05 3.84
N ALA A 174 5.54 0.20 3.97
CA ALA A 174 5.65 -0.76 5.08
C ALA A 174 5.69 -0.07 6.45
N LEU A 175 6.38 1.08 6.56
CA LEU A 175 6.36 1.90 7.77
C LEU A 175 4.96 2.44 8.08
N GLY A 176 4.23 2.88 7.04
CA GLY A 176 2.83 3.30 7.15
C GLY A 176 1.93 2.18 7.65
N GLU A 177 2.05 0.97 7.06
CA GLU A 177 1.27 -0.21 7.47
C GLU A 177 1.56 -0.62 8.92
N LEU A 178 2.82 -0.62 9.36
CA LEU A 178 3.18 -0.91 10.76
C LEU A 178 2.52 0.07 11.73
N ARG A 179 2.59 1.37 11.43
CA ARG A 179 1.98 2.43 12.26
C ARG A 179 0.47 2.36 12.26
N ARG A 180 -0.14 2.05 11.10
CA ARG A 180 -1.59 1.82 10.95
C ARG A 180 -2.06 0.68 11.84
N VAL A 181 -1.42 -0.50 11.76
CA VAL A 181 -1.79 -1.66 12.59
C VAL A 181 -1.66 -1.33 14.08
N ARG A 182 -0.59 -0.68 14.50
CA ARG A 182 -0.41 -0.23 15.89
C ARG A 182 -1.50 0.74 16.33
N ALA A 183 -1.87 1.67 15.47
CA ALA A 183 -2.95 2.59 15.71
C ALA A 183 -4.29 1.86 15.87
N GLU A 184 -4.62 0.94 14.96
CA GLU A 184 -5.89 0.19 14.96
C GLU A 184 -6.09 -0.73 16.18
N ARG A 185 -5.02 -1.10 16.88
CA ARG A 185 -5.12 -1.86 18.16
C ARG A 185 -5.60 -1.01 19.34
N ILE A 186 -5.66 0.31 19.21
CA ILE A 186 -6.23 1.19 20.24
C ILE A 186 -7.73 1.30 19.98
N HIS A 187 -8.51 0.56 20.76
CA HIS A 187 -9.97 0.52 20.65
C HIS A 187 -10.64 1.49 21.61
N PHE A 188 -11.83 1.98 21.24
CA PHE A 188 -12.64 2.88 22.07
C PHE A 188 -13.85 2.19 22.67
N VAL A 189 -14.11 0.94 22.33
CA VAL A 189 -15.17 0.11 22.90
C VAL A 189 -14.56 -1.26 23.30
N PRO A 190 -14.63 -1.62 24.60
CA PRO A 190 -15.18 -0.87 25.72
C PRO A 190 -14.43 0.44 25.97
N VAL A 191 -15.14 1.46 26.51
CA VAL A 191 -14.54 2.80 26.74
C VAL A 191 -13.36 2.68 27.69
N PRO A 192 -12.15 3.08 27.27
CA PRO A 192 -10.97 3.01 28.14
C PRO A 192 -11.05 3.95 29.33
N ALA A 193 -10.35 3.63 30.41
CA ALA A 193 -10.35 4.42 31.63
C ALA A 193 -9.94 5.90 31.41
N SER A 194 -9.02 6.13 30.45
CA SER A 194 -8.68 7.46 29.97
C SER A 194 -8.93 7.53 28.46
N PHE A 195 -10.18 7.83 28.08
CA PHE A 195 -10.57 7.99 26.68
C PHE A 195 -9.75 9.07 25.96
N GLY A 196 -9.52 10.22 26.62
CA GLY A 196 -8.73 11.31 26.05
C GLY A 196 -7.30 10.89 25.67
N ALA A 197 -6.61 10.20 26.58
CA ALA A 197 -5.25 9.71 26.32
C ALA A 197 -5.22 8.63 25.21
N ALA A 198 -6.20 7.72 25.19
CA ALA A 198 -6.31 6.72 24.15
C ALA A 198 -6.55 7.36 22.77
N LEU A 199 -7.44 8.35 22.70
CA LEU A 199 -7.71 9.10 21.47
C LEU A 199 -6.48 9.89 21.01
N GLU A 200 -5.78 10.56 21.91
CA GLU A 200 -4.55 11.29 21.58
C GLU A 200 -3.49 10.35 21.01
N GLN A 201 -3.25 9.21 21.67
CA GLN A 201 -2.30 8.20 21.17
C GLN A 201 -2.71 7.63 19.81
N ARG A 202 -4.01 7.34 19.62
CA ARG A 202 -4.55 6.87 18.33
C ARG A 202 -4.33 7.92 17.23
N CYS A 203 -4.62 9.19 17.50
CA CYS A 203 -4.42 10.29 16.57
C CYS A 203 -2.93 10.48 16.22
N GLN A 204 -2.03 10.39 17.19
CA GLN A 204 -0.60 10.51 16.93
C GLN A 204 -0.10 9.40 15.99
N LEU A 205 -0.44 8.15 16.28
CA LEU A 205 -0.06 7.02 15.40
C LEU A 205 -0.68 7.13 14.00
N LEU A 206 -1.91 7.67 13.90
CA LEU A 206 -2.55 7.95 12.60
C LEU A 206 -1.76 9.00 11.81
N LEU A 207 -1.35 10.09 12.44
CA LEU A 207 -0.55 11.14 11.81
C LEU A 207 0.83 10.61 11.39
N ASP A 208 1.44 9.77 12.21
CA ASP A 208 2.71 9.12 11.90
C ASP A 208 2.57 8.16 10.70
N ALA A 209 1.46 7.39 10.64
CA ALA A 209 1.15 6.54 9.50
C ALA A 209 0.92 7.37 8.21
N GLN A 210 0.13 8.44 8.32
CA GLN A 210 -0.11 9.36 7.19
C GLN A 210 1.21 9.96 6.67
N SER A 211 2.12 10.35 7.55
CA SER A 211 3.43 10.88 7.16
C SER A 211 4.21 9.85 6.34
N ALA A 212 4.27 8.60 6.79
CA ALA A 212 4.96 7.53 6.08
C ALA A 212 4.33 7.22 4.71
N TYR A 213 3.00 7.20 4.62
CA TYR A 213 2.32 7.05 3.31
C TYR A 213 2.58 8.24 2.39
N SER A 214 2.67 9.47 2.94
CA SER A 214 3.03 10.65 2.15
C SER A 214 4.45 10.54 1.59
N ASP A 215 5.39 9.96 2.34
CA ASP A 215 6.74 9.69 1.86
C ASP A 215 6.74 8.63 0.74
N ALA A 216 5.90 7.58 0.85
CA ALA A 216 5.72 6.62 -0.24
C ALA A 216 5.19 7.29 -1.54
N MET A 217 4.25 8.24 -1.42
CA MET A 217 3.72 8.99 -2.57
C MET A 217 4.77 9.91 -3.22
N ARG A 218 5.77 10.40 -2.46
CA ARG A 218 6.86 11.22 -2.99
C ARG A 218 7.79 10.48 -3.96
N ALA A 219 7.73 9.17 -3.99
CA ALA A 219 8.48 8.35 -4.95
C ALA A 219 7.94 8.41 -6.38
N TYR A 220 6.82 9.12 -6.61
CA TYR A 220 6.18 9.30 -7.91
C TYR A 220 5.87 8.01 -8.69
N ASP A 221 5.66 6.93 -7.97
CA ASP A 221 5.10 5.70 -8.51
C ASP A 221 3.58 5.73 -8.36
N SER A 222 2.84 5.55 -9.46
CA SER A 222 1.38 5.70 -9.47
C SER A 222 0.66 4.62 -8.66
N HIS A 223 1.17 3.39 -8.70
CA HIS A 223 0.60 2.28 -7.96
C HIS A 223 0.77 2.45 -6.44
N TRP A 224 2.02 2.69 -5.99
CA TRP A 224 2.29 2.94 -4.56
C TRP A 224 1.57 4.18 -4.06
N SER A 225 1.44 5.20 -4.92
CA SER A 225 0.66 6.40 -4.58
C SER A 225 -0.84 6.10 -4.43
N ALA A 226 -1.40 5.23 -5.27
CA ALA A 226 -2.80 4.82 -5.16
C ALA A 226 -3.05 3.98 -3.88
N MET A 227 -2.13 3.05 -3.56
CA MET A 227 -2.17 2.27 -2.32
C MET A 227 -2.11 3.18 -1.09
N ALA A 228 -1.11 4.04 -1.02
CA ALA A 228 -0.88 4.94 0.11
C ALA A 228 -2.04 5.93 0.29
N GLY A 229 -2.53 6.53 -0.79
CA GLY A 229 -3.65 7.46 -0.74
C GLY A 229 -4.96 6.81 -0.28
N TYR A 230 -5.24 5.58 -0.75
CA TYR A 230 -6.36 4.79 -0.24
C TYR A 230 -6.24 4.54 1.26
N ARG A 231 -5.06 4.09 1.74
CA ARG A 231 -4.81 3.82 3.16
C ARG A 231 -5.00 5.04 4.04
N VAL A 232 -4.56 6.22 3.60
CA VAL A 232 -4.80 7.47 4.36
C VAL A 232 -6.29 7.79 4.43
N GLY A 233 -7.04 7.63 3.32
CA GLY A 233 -8.49 7.77 3.34
C GLY A 233 -9.17 6.81 4.31
N GLU A 234 -8.78 5.53 4.28
CA GLU A 234 -9.28 4.47 5.16
C GLU A 234 -8.99 4.74 6.64
N LEU A 235 -7.79 5.26 6.97
CA LEU A 235 -7.43 5.61 8.35
C LEU A 235 -8.41 6.61 8.98
N TYR A 236 -8.73 7.67 8.26
CA TYR A 236 -9.65 8.70 8.74
C TYR A 236 -11.10 8.20 8.79
N GLN A 237 -11.52 7.42 7.82
CA GLN A 237 -12.85 6.82 7.80
C GLN A 237 -13.05 5.88 9.00
N LYS A 238 -12.13 4.94 9.23
CA LYS A 238 -12.20 4.00 10.35
C LYS A 238 -12.21 4.71 11.70
N LEU A 239 -11.35 5.71 11.88
CA LEU A 239 -11.34 6.49 13.12
C LEU A 239 -12.70 7.16 13.36
N HIS A 240 -13.32 7.75 12.32
CA HIS A 240 -14.66 8.31 12.44
C HIS A 240 -15.68 7.25 12.83
N GLU A 241 -15.71 6.10 12.15
CA GLU A 241 -16.65 5.01 12.42
C GLU A 241 -16.52 4.49 13.86
N GLU A 242 -15.29 4.28 14.34
CA GLU A 242 -15.01 3.85 15.72
C GLU A 242 -15.48 4.88 16.76
N LEU A 243 -15.26 6.17 16.51
CA LEU A 243 -15.70 7.25 17.40
C LEU A 243 -17.22 7.40 17.46
N MET A 244 -17.93 7.15 16.36
CA MET A 244 -19.39 7.15 16.35
C MET A 244 -20.02 5.98 17.11
N GLN A 245 -19.26 4.93 17.40
CA GLN A 245 -19.69 3.78 18.22
C GLN A 245 -19.46 4.00 19.72
N VAL A 246 -18.76 5.05 20.14
CA VAL A 246 -18.50 5.33 21.53
C VAL A 246 -19.82 5.64 22.26
N PRO A 247 -20.20 4.87 23.28
CA PRO A 247 -21.46 5.09 24.00
C PRO A 247 -21.44 6.39 24.80
N ALA A 248 -22.60 6.99 24.95
CA ALA A 248 -22.74 8.17 25.79
C ALA A 248 -22.28 7.88 27.23
N PRO A 249 -21.57 8.82 27.89
CA PRO A 249 -21.10 8.63 29.24
C PRO A 249 -22.26 8.51 30.24
N LYS A 250 -22.04 7.87 31.39
CA LYS A 250 -23.07 7.70 32.45
C LYS A 250 -23.69 9.03 32.89
N ALA A 251 -22.95 10.11 32.78
CA ALA A 251 -23.43 11.47 33.10
C ALA A 251 -24.50 11.97 32.09
N ALA A 252 -24.59 11.38 30.90
CA ALA A 252 -25.64 11.64 29.94
C ALA A 252 -26.88 10.75 30.23
N ASP A 253 -27.43 10.88 31.40
CA ASP A 253 -28.48 10.04 31.99
C ASP A 253 -29.89 10.33 31.45
N THR A 254 -30.11 11.50 30.81
CA THR A 254 -31.36 11.88 30.16
C THR A 254 -31.28 11.78 28.65
N GLU A 255 -32.43 11.63 27.97
CA GLU A 255 -32.52 11.61 26.51
C GLU A 255 -31.91 12.88 25.89
N ARG A 256 -32.22 14.06 26.50
CA ARG A 256 -31.64 15.33 26.05
C ARG A 256 -30.11 15.32 26.10
N ARG A 257 -29.50 14.82 27.19
CA ARG A 257 -28.05 14.77 27.34
C ARG A 257 -27.40 13.77 26.39
N ARG A 258 -28.05 12.62 26.14
CA ARG A 258 -27.60 11.66 25.13
C ARG A 258 -27.57 12.27 23.73
N GLN A 259 -28.65 12.95 23.34
CA GLN A 259 -28.71 13.64 22.03
C GLN A 259 -27.67 14.76 21.92
N LEU A 260 -27.43 15.52 23.00
CA LEU A 260 -26.35 16.52 23.02
C LEU A 260 -24.97 15.88 22.86
N PHE A 261 -24.71 14.77 23.54
CA PHE A 261 -23.44 14.05 23.39
C PHE A 261 -23.27 13.52 21.96
N GLU A 262 -24.24 12.81 21.43
CA GLU A 262 -24.19 12.25 20.06
C GLU A 262 -24.03 13.35 19.01
N GLY A 263 -24.79 14.42 19.11
CA GLY A 263 -24.69 15.57 18.22
C GLY A 263 -23.33 16.26 18.29
N ALA A 264 -22.79 16.42 19.50
CA ALA A 264 -21.47 16.98 19.71
C ALA A 264 -20.35 16.12 19.14
N MET A 265 -20.43 14.80 19.30
CA MET A 265 -19.50 13.84 18.69
C MET A 265 -19.52 13.92 17.17
N ARG A 266 -20.73 13.91 16.54
CA ARG A 266 -20.91 14.04 15.10
C ARG A 266 -20.33 15.37 14.58
N LEU A 267 -20.62 16.47 15.24
CA LEU A 267 -20.11 17.79 14.85
C LEU A 267 -18.59 17.86 14.91
N ARG A 268 -17.98 17.35 16.01
CA ARG A 268 -16.53 17.43 16.22
C ARG A 268 -15.76 16.57 15.22
N TYR A 269 -16.21 15.36 14.98
CA TYR A 269 -15.45 14.37 14.22
C TYR A 269 -15.84 14.31 12.72
N SER A 270 -16.79 15.15 12.26
CA SER A 270 -17.09 15.31 10.83
C SER A 270 -15.86 15.65 9.99
N ILE A 271 -14.89 16.37 10.56
CA ILE A 271 -13.62 16.71 9.91
C ILE A 271 -12.81 15.48 9.46
N LEU A 272 -13.00 14.33 10.07
CA LEU A 272 -12.33 13.10 9.68
C LEU A 272 -12.85 12.61 8.32
N LEU A 273 -14.18 12.71 8.08
CA LEU A 273 -14.77 12.39 6.78
C LEU A 273 -14.32 13.38 5.69
N ASP A 274 -14.19 14.66 6.03
CA ASP A 274 -13.69 15.67 5.08
C ASP A 274 -12.23 15.37 4.68
N LYS A 275 -11.37 15.00 5.64
CA LYS A 275 -9.97 14.61 5.37
C LYS A 275 -9.90 13.33 4.55
N ALA A 276 -10.69 12.31 4.88
CA ALA A 276 -10.77 11.07 4.14
C ALA A 276 -11.19 11.33 2.69
N LYS A 277 -12.28 12.10 2.49
CA LYS A 277 -12.77 12.48 1.16
C LYS A 277 -11.70 13.21 0.35
N SER A 278 -11.07 14.22 0.94
CA SER A 278 -10.02 15.01 0.26
C SER A 278 -8.87 14.12 -0.22
N MET A 279 -8.40 13.19 0.60
CA MET A 279 -7.33 12.27 0.20
C MET A 279 -7.76 11.34 -0.94
N LEU A 280 -8.97 10.79 -0.86
CA LEU A 280 -9.48 9.90 -1.92
C LEU A 280 -9.75 10.66 -3.23
N ASP A 281 -10.22 11.90 -3.17
CA ASP A 281 -10.35 12.77 -4.35
C ASP A 281 -8.98 13.01 -5.02
N HIS A 282 -7.94 13.31 -4.23
CA HIS A 282 -6.58 13.48 -4.75
C HIS A 282 -6.04 12.18 -5.37
N THR A 283 -6.30 11.03 -4.73
CA THR A 283 -5.87 9.71 -5.23
C THR A 283 -6.54 9.38 -6.55
N VAL A 284 -7.85 9.58 -6.66
CA VAL A 284 -8.60 9.36 -7.92
C VAL A 284 -8.13 10.31 -9.02
N ALA A 285 -7.95 11.61 -8.69
CA ALA A 285 -7.46 12.60 -9.65
C ALA A 285 -6.01 12.30 -10.11
N MET A 286 -5.17 11.76 -9.24
CA MET A 286 -3.83 11.29 -9.61
C MET A 286 -3.92 10.11 -10.56
N ALA A 287 -4.76 9.12 -10.28
CA ALA A 287 -4.97 7.95 -11.12
C ALA A 287 -5.47 8.36 -12.53
N ASP A 288 -6.42 9.29 -12.62
CA ASP A 288 -6.94 9.79 -13.89
C ASP A 288 -5.85 10.48 -14.73
N ARG A 289 -4.90 11.19 -14.09
CA ARG A 289 -3.77 11.85 -14.80
C ARG A 289 -2.68 10.89 -15.24
N THR A 290 -2.43 9.83 -14.46
CA THR A 290 -1.33 8.89 -14.72
C THR A 290 -1.76 7.67 -15.53
N GLY A 291 -3.07 7.45 -15.71
CA GLY A 291 -3.61 6.25 -16.32
C GLY A 291 -3.56 5.00 -15.42
N GLU A 292 -3.35 5.18 -14.11
CA GLU A 292 -3.32 4.08 -13.14
C GLU A 292 -4.69 3.41 -13.03
N GLN A 293 -4.74 2.08 -13.17
CA GLN A 293 -5.97 1.28 -13.17
C GLN A 293 -5.96 0.12 -12.18
N SER A 294 -5.03 0.13 -11.22
CA SER A 294 -4.95 -0.93 -10.21
C SER A 294 -6.25 -1.07 -9.39
N PRO A 295 -6.47 -2.21 -8.75
CA PRO A 295 -7.59 -2.42 -7.82
C PRO A 295 -7.69 -1.34 -6.73
N TRP A 296 -6.59 -0.69 -6.38
CA TRP A 296 -6.54 0.38 -5.38
C TRP A 296 -7.27 1.65 -5.84
N VAL A 297 -7.25 1.94 -7.12
CA VAL A 297 -8.03 3.04 -7.70
C VAL A 297 -9.53 2.75 -7.60
N LEU A 298 -9.94 1.52 -7.89
CA LEU A 298 -11.34 1.11 -7.74
C LEU A 298 -11.78 1.19 -6.27
N LYS A 299 -10.96 0.67 -5.33
CA LYS A 299 -11.19 0.79 -3.88
C LYS A 299 -11.32 2.27 -3.47
N SER A 300 -10.46 3.14 -3.98
CA SER A 300 -10.49 4.58 -3.67
C SER A 300 -11.78 5.26 -4.15
N ARG A 301 -12.27 4.92 -5.35
CA ARG A 301 -13.55 5.43 -5.87
C ARG A 301 -14.72 4.96 -5.01
N GLN A 302 -14.77 3.67 -4.66
CA GLN A 302 -15.82 3.09 -3.82
C GLN A 302 -15.82 3.71 -2.41
N ALA A 303 -14.63 3.82 -1.79
CA ALA A 303 -14.49 4.44 -0.48
C ALA A 303 -14.92 5.92 -0.50
N ARG A 304 -14.53 6.68 -1.52
CA ARG A 304 -14.96 8.07 -1.71
C ARG A 304 -16.49 8.19 -1.76
N ASP A 305 -17.15 7.34 -2.54
CA ASP A 305 -18.60 7.37 -2.69
C ASP A 305 -19.30 6.99 -1.36
N ALA A 306 -18.76 6.03 -0.62
CA ALA A 306 -19.22 5.68 0.73
C ALA A 306 -19.06 6.83 1.73
N ILE A 307 -17.96 7.58 1.69
CA ILE A 307 -17.72 8.75 2.55
C ILE A 307 -18.67 9.89 2.20
N ILE A 308 -18.99 10.11 0.94
CA ILE A 308 -20.00 11.11 0.54
C ILE A 308 -21.35 10.76 1.16
N GLN A 309 -21.78 9.50 1.09
CA GLN A 309 -23.02 9.04 1.71
C GLN A 309 -22.98 9.17 3.23
N ALA A 310 -21.88 8.78 3.88
CA ALA A 310 -21.70 8.94 5.32
C ALA A 310 -21.80 10.43 5.74
N THR A 311 -21.13 11.31 5.03
CA THR A 311 -21.19 12.76 5.29
C THR A 311 -22.61 13.30 5.20
N GLN A 312 -23.39 12.90 4.17
CA GLN A 312 -24.79 13.28 4.02
C GLN A 312 -25.66 12.74 5.17
N ALA A 313 -25.42 11.50 5.59
CA ALA A 313 -26.13 10.89 6.72
C ALA A 313 -25.84 11.63 8.04
N GLU A 314 -24.57 12.00 8.30
CA GLU A 314 -24.17 12.79 9.47
C GLU A 314 -24.81 14.17 9.48
N GLN A 315 -24.81 14.86 8.35
CA GLN A 315 -25.48 16.17 8.21
C GLN A 315 -26.98 16.08 8.43
N ALA A 316 -27.64 15.06 7.88
CA ALA A 316 -29.06 14.82 8.07
C ALA A 316 -29.39 14.48 9.55
N ALA A 317 -28.52 13.71 10.22
CA ALA A 317 -28.69 13.41 11.63
C ALA A 317 -28.55 14.67 12.51
N LEU A 318 -27.56 15.50 12.23
CA LEU A 318 -27.38 16.79 12.93
C LEU A 318 -28.56 17.75 12.71
N ALA A 319 -29.10 17.84 11.48
CA ALA A 319 -30.21 18.70 11.15
C ALA A 319 -31.55 18.32 11.85
N ARG A 320 -31.67 17.07 12.30
CA ARG A 320 -32.85 16.60 13.07
C ARG A 320 -32.81 16.96 14.55
N LEU A 321 -31.63 17.35 15.08
CA LEU A 321 -31.48 17.71 16.48
C LEU A 321 -31.98 19.12 16.74
N PRO A 322 -32.72 19.36 17.85
CA PRO A 322 -33.25 20.67 18.21
C PRO A 322 -32.21 21.60 18.86
N TYR A 323 -30.92 21.45 18.46
CA TYR A 323 -29.79 22.17 19.08
C TYR A 323 -29.01 22.95 18.02
N THR A 324 -28.51 24.14 18.44
CA THR A 324 -27.61 24.91 17.59
C THR A 324 -26.19 24.33 17.62
N ARG A 325 -25.35 24.73 16.66
CA ARG A 325 -23.95 24.34 16.62
C ARG A 325 -23.18 24.76 17.89
N GLU A 326 -23.47 25.94 18.40
CA GLU A 326 -22.88 26.49 19.62
C GLU A 326 -23.26 25.66 20.84
N GLN A 327 -24.52 25.22 20.93
CA GLN A 327 -24.98 24.34 22.03
C GLN A 327 -24.31 22.98 21.99
N LEU A 328 -24.13 22.39 20.81
CA LEU A 328 -23.41 21.13 20.64
C LEU A 328 -21.94 21.26 21.00
N GLN A 329 -21.29 22.37 20.60
CA GLN A 329 -19.88 22.61 20.96
C GLN A 329 -19.72 22.79 22.47
N ALA A 330 -20.58 23.58 23.13
CA ALA A 330 -20.54 23.77 24.56
C ALA A 330 -20.80 22.46 25.33
N ALA A 331 -21.69 21.61 24.85
CA ALA A 331 -21.94 20.29 25.42
C ALA A 331 -20.68 19.42 25.38
N LEU A 332 -19.95 19.41 24.27
CA LEU A 332 -18.71 18.65 24.14
C LEU A 332 -17.63 19.10 25.12
N ASP A 333 -17.45 20.42 25.26
CA ASP A 333 -16.48 21.00 26.17
C ASP A 333 -16.83 20.63 27.62
N SER A 334 -18.13 20.63 27.99
CA SER A 334 -18.63 20.19 29.28
C SER A 334 -18.33 18.70 29.55
N PHE A 335 -18.65 17.81 28.61
CA PHE A 335 -18.36 16.38 28.77
C PHE A 335 -16.85 16.09 28.84
N SER A 336 -16.02 16.82 28.08
CA SER A 336 -14.57 16.70 28.14
C SER A 336 -13.95 17.15 29.46
N ALA A 337 -14.56 18.16 30.09
CA ALA A 337 -14.17 18.66 31.40
C ALA A 337 -14.74 17.84 32.59
N GLY A 338 -15.47 16.75 32.32
CA GLY A 338 -16.13 15.95 33.33
C GLY A 338 -17.36 16.64 33.96
N HIS A 339 -17.83 17.73 33.35
CA HIS A 339 -19.05 18.44 33.78
C HIS A 339 -20.26 17.93 33.00
N VAL A 340 -21.40 17.90 33.63
CA VAL A 340 -22.67 17.53 33.01
C VAL A 340 -23.28 18.79 32.39
N PRO A 341 -23.53 18.88 31.07
CA PRO A 341 -24.20 20.03 30.50
C PRO A 341 -25.62 20.14 31.04
N PRO A 342 -26.11 21.35 31.29
CA PRO A 342 -27.42 21.62 31.89
C PRO A 342 -28.59 21.13 31.00
#